data_4be0c6efab36d5d4dd2171f186b2d535
#
_entry.id   4be0c6efab36d5d4dd2171f186b2d535
#
_cell.length_a   1.000
_cell.length_b   1.000
_cell.length_c   1.000
_cell.angle_alpha   90.00
_cell.angle_beta   90.00
_cell.angle_gamma   90.00
#
_symmetry.space_group_name_H-M   'P 1'
#
loop_
_entity.id
_entity.type
_entity.pdbx_description
1 polymer ?
#
loop_
_entity_poly.entity_id
_entity_poly.type
_entity_poly.pdbx_seq_one_letter_code
_entity_poly.pdbx_strand_id
1 'polypeptide(L)'
;MENNLKKTLMSQMLEHVPDLGWTWDALYKAAKITKKTKNPNREELQTLFGNKISNIIDTFNDKLDEDMHVIFDTDNKNDIGTTDTVKALILSRLKASANYKSIIKTSLLFMAQPKNAYDAFNQVMKTSNKIWEIAGDTSRGGTFYSKRLILSGVYSSTLAHWLAKETRSVAESE
;
A
#
# COMPACT_ATOMS: atom_id res chain seq x y z
N MET A 1 18.56 -9.92 -7.33
CA MET A 1 19.21 -9.74 -6.02
C MET A 1 18.73 -8.46 -5.34
N GLU A 2 18.70 -7.33 -6.01
CA GLU A 2 18.26 -6.00 -5.53
C GLU A 2 16.80 -5.99 -5.04
N ASN A 3 15.87 -6.55 -5.80
CA ASN A 3 14.45 -6.63 -5.43
C ASN A 3 14.21 -7.42 -4.13
N ASN A 4 14.98 -8.48 -3.89
CA ASN A 4 14.88 -9.26 -2.66
C ASN A 4 15.40 -8.47 -1.45
N LEU A 5 16.48 -7.70 -1.61
CA LEU A 5 17.01 -6.82 -0.58
C LEU A 5 16.00 -5.72 -0.24
N LYS A 6 15.39 -5.10 -1.26
CA LYS A 6 14.35 -4.08 -1.10
C LYS A 6 13.15 -4.60 -0.31
N LYS A 7 12.63 -5.79 -0.64
CA LYS A 7 11.53 -6.45 0.08
C LYS A 7 11.92 -6.77 1.55
N THR A 8 13.12 -7.26 1.78
CA THR A 8 13.61 -7.58 3.14
C THR A 8 13.74 -6.32 4.00
N LEU A 9 14.34 -5.25 3.45
CA LEU A 9 14.49 -3.97 4.15
C LEU A 9 13.13 -3.35 4.46
N MET A 10 12.19 -3.42 3.51
CA MET A 10 10.82 -2.96 3.73
C MET A 10 10.16 -3.72 4.88
N SER A 11 10.20 -5.04 4.88
CA SER A 11 9.58 -5.84 5.95
C SER A 11 10.16 -5.51 7.32
N GLN A 12 11.47 -5.33 7.42
CA GLN A 12 12.13 -4.92 8.67
C GLN A 12 11.79 -3.48 9.07
N MET A 13 11.64 -2.56 8.10
CA MET A 13 11.23 -1.18 8.38
C MET A 13 9.83 -1.11 8.98
N LEU A 14 8.90 -1.95 8.50
CA LEU A 14 7.52 -1.95 9.00
C LEU A 14 7.43 -2.21 10.51
N GLU A 15 8.37 -2.96 11.10
CA GLU A 15 8.46 -3.19 12.54
C GLU A 15 8.80 -1.92 13.33
N HIS A 16 9.41 -0.93 12.68
CA HIS A 16 9.85 0.32 13.31
C HIS A 16 8.95 1.52 13.00
N VAL A 17 8.08 1.40 12.00
CA VAL A 17 7.14 2.48 11.62
C VAL A 17 6.19 2.89 12.74
N PRO A 18 5.65 2.01 13.60
CA PRO A 18 4.80 2.41 14.70
C PRO A 18 5.47 3.39 15.66
N ASP A 19 6.78 3.22 15.93
CA ASP A 19 7.54 4.01 16.90
C ASP A 19 8.20 5.24 16.25
N LEU A 20 8.77 5.07 15.06
CA LEU A 20 9.61 6.09 14.40
C LEU A 20 8.90 6.81 13.26
N GLY A 21 7.70 6.36 12.89
CA GLY A 21 7.00 6.85 11.70
C GLY A 21 7.69 6.48 10.39
N TRP A 22 7.18 7.01 9.30
CA TRP A 22 7.78 6.89 7.98
C TRP A 22 8.96 7.87 7.85
N THR A 23 10.13 7.44 8.28
CA THR A 23 11.35 8.25 8.33
C THR A 23 12.56 7.48 7.79
N TRP A 24 13.59 8.21 7.39
CA TRP A 24 14.87 7.60 7.05
C TRP A 24 15.49 6.84 8.23
N ASP A 25 15.28 7.31 9.47
CA ASP A 25 15.81 6.66 10.68
C ASP A 25 15.20 5.26 10.87
N ALA A 26 13.91 5.09 10.59
CA ALA A 26 13.26 3.77 10.59
C ALA A 26 13.91 2.84 9.55
N LEU A 27 14.17 3.33 8.35
CA LEU A 27 14.83 2.56 7.29
C LEU A 27 16.30 2.24 7.65
N TYR A 28 17.03 3.19 8.25
CA TYR A 28 18.38 2.96 8.76
C TYR A 28 18.43 1.88 9.83
N LYS A 29 17.49 1.91 10.77
CA LYS A 29 17.38 0.89 11.81
C LYS A 29 17.14 -0.48 11.23
N ALA A 30 16.22 -0.59 10.28
CA ALA A 30 15.96 -1.82 9.53
C ALA A 30 17.22 -2.32 8.80
N ALA A 31 17.94 -1.43 8.13
CA ALA A 31 19.16 -1.77 7.40
C ALA A 31 20.28 -2.30 8.31
N LYS A 32 20.44 -1.76 9.53
CA LYS A 32 21.39 -2.28 10.52
C LYS A 32 21.07 -3.69 11.01
N ILE A 33 19.79 -4.02 11.14
CA ILE A 33 19.32 -5.36 11.58
C ILE A 33 19.47 -6.38 10.45
N THR A 34 19.29 -5.96 9.22
CA THR A 34 19.37 -6.84 8.05
C THR A 34 20.83 -7.23 7.79
N LYS A 35 21.23 -8.41 8.22
CA LYS A 35 22.61 -8.94 8.12
C LYS A 35 23.23 -8.94 6.71
N LYS A 36 22.45 -8.69 5.67
CA LYS A 36 22.89 -8.62 4.28
C LYS A 36 23.46 -7.26 3.87
N THR A 37 23.32 -6.24 4.71
CA THR A 37 23.77 -4.89 4.41
C THR A 37 24.75 -4.44 5.50
N LYS A 38 26.03 -4.36 5.16
CA LYS A 38 27.05 -3.77 6.05
C LYS A 38 26.79 -2.26 6.13
N ASN A 39 25.97 -1.80 7.11
CA ASN A 39 25.70 -0.38 7.35
C ASN A 39 25.49 0.42 6.05
N PRO A 40 24.39 0.22 5.31
CA PRO A 40 24.15 0.99 4.10
C PRO A 40 24.13 2.48 4.45
N ASN A 41 24.86 3.28 3.68
CA ASN A 41 24.79 4.71 3.83
C ASN A 41 23.49 5.24 3.21
N ARG A 42 23.20 6.53 3.41
CA ARG A 42 21.99 7.15 2.89
C ARG A 42 21.88 7.05 1.37
N GLU A 43 22.98 7.19 0.65
CA GLU A 43 23.04 7.11 -0.81
C GLU A 43 22.64 5.73 -1.33
N GLU A 44 23.12 4.66 -0.66
CA GLU A 44 22.72 3.29 -0.99
C GLU A 44 21.23 3.06 -0.81
N LEU A 45 20.64 3.54 0.29
CA LEU A 45 19.21 3.42 0.55
C LEU A 45 18.39 4.27 -0.43
N GLN A 46 18.88 5.46 -0.80
CA GLN A 46 18.25 6.31 -1.80
C GLN A 46 18.34 5.70 -3.21
N THR A 47 19.39 4.98 -3.53
CA THR A 47 19.48 4.22 -4.79
C THR A 47 18.41 3.13 -4.86
N LEU A 48 18.14 2.44 -3.74
CA LEU A 48 17.13 1.37 -3.67
C LEU A 48 15.68 1.89 -3.68
N PHE A 49 15.39 2.96 -2.95
CA PHE A 49 14.01 3.42 -2.69
C PHE A 49 13.69 4.77 -3.33
N GLY A 50 14.68 5.46 -3.91
CA GLY A 50 14.55 6.84 -4.36
C GLY A 50 14.74 7.84 -3.21
N ASN A 51 14.61 9.14 -3.54
CA ASN A 51 14.99 10.24 -2.64
C ASN A 51 13.86 10.68 -1.68
N LYS A 52 12.65 10.12 -1.81
CA LYS A 52 11.49 10.52 -1.03
C LYS A 52 10.99 9.38 -0.15
N ILE A 53 10.53 9.71 1.04
CA ILE A 53 9.83 8.75 1.92
C ILE A 53 8.56 8.21 1.26
N SER A 54 7.85 9.02 0.47
CA SER A 54 6.66 8.56 -0.28
C SER A 54 6.95 7.38 -1.22
N ASN A 55 8.18 7.26 -1.76
CA ASN A 55 8.58 6.11 -2.57
C ASN A 55 8.69 4.82 -1.74
N ILE A 56 9.06 4.94 -0.46
CA ILE A 56 9.12 3.80 0.45
C ILE A 56 7.69 3.33 0.75
N ILE A 57 6.77 4.27 0.99
CA ILE A 57 5.35 3.98 1.18
C ILE A 57 4.75 3.36 -0.09
N ASP A 58 5.14 3.84 -1.28
CA ASP A 58 4.73 3.24 -2.55
C ASP A 58 5.18 1.78 -2.68
N THR A 59 6.42 1.48 -2.29
CA THR A 59 6.93 0.09 -2.24
C THR A 59 6.11 -0.79 -1.29
N PHE A 60 5.66 -0.25 -0.16
CA PHE A 60 4.76 -0.97 0.76
C PHE A 60 3.38 -1.20 0.14
N ASN A 61 2.82 -0.21 -0.56
CA ASN A 61 1.56 -0.36 -1.28
C ASN A 61 1.66 -1.39 -2.42
N ASP A 62 2.78 -1.43 -3.15
CA ASP A 62 3.04 -2.45 -4.18
C ASP A 62 3.00 -3.87 -3.58
N LYS A 63 3.61 -4.06 -2.41
CA LYS A 63 3.51 -5.33 -1.68
C LYS A 63 2.06 -5.69 -1.37
N LEU A 64 1.28 -4.74 -0.86
CA LEU A 64 -0.13 -4.99 -0.54
C LEU A 64 -0.98 -5.25 -1.79
N ASP A 65 -0.62 -4.68 -2.93
CA ASP A 65 -1.27 -4.94 -4.22
C ASP A 65 -0.88 -6.32 -4.80
N GLU A 66 0.37 -6.78 -4.57
CA GLU A 66 0.78 -8.16 -4.85
C GLU A 66 -0.02 -9.16 -3.97
N ASP A 67 -0.08 -8.91 -2.66
CA ASP A 67 -0.81 -9.74 -1.70
C ASP A 67 -2.32 -9.78 -2.00
N MET A 68 -2.91 -8.65 -2.42
CA MET A 68 -4.30 -8.58 -2.91
C MET A 68 -4.55 -9.56 -4.04
N HIS A 69 -3.67 -9.61 -5.03
CA HIS A 69 -3.81 -10.50 -6.20
C HIS A 69 -3.76 -11.96 -5.76
N VAL A 70 -2.79 -12.33 -4.93
CA VAL A 70 -2.65 -13.70 -4.40
C VAL A 70 -3.90 -14.13 -3.61
N ILE A 71 -4.43 -13.25 -2.75
CA ILE A 71 -5.64 -13.53 -1.97
C ILE A 71 -6.85 -13.69 -2.91
N PHE A 72 -6.99 -12.80 -3.90
CA PHE A 72 -8.07 -12.86 -4.88
C PHE A 72 -8.05 -14.20 -5.64
N ASP A 73 -6.92 -14.62 -6.17
CA ASP A 73 -6.77 -15.87 -6.92
C ASP A 73 -7.05 -17.12 -6.05
N THR A 74 -6.77 -17.03 -4.76
CA THR A 74 -7.03 -18.12 -3.81
C THR A 74 -8.51 -18.24 -3.48
N ASP A 75 -9.19 -17.10 -3.27
CA ASP A 75 -10.58 -17.04 -2.80
C ASP A 75 -11.61 -17.18 -3.95
N ASN A 76 -11.23 -16.81 -5.19
CA ASN A 76 -12.14 -16.73 -6.33
C ASN A 76 -11.72 -17.68 -7.45
N LYS A 77 -12.17 -18.93 -7.37
CA LYS A 77 -11.89 -19.97 -8.37
C LYS A 77 -12.88 -20.01 -9.54
N ASN A 78 -13.96 -19.26 -9.46
CA ASN A 78 -15.00 -19.22 -10.48
C ASN A 78 -14.93 -17.94 -11.28
N ASP A 79 -15.33 -18.00 -12.53
CA ASP A 79 -15.49 -16.82 -13.39
C ASP A 79 -16.66 -15.98 -12.87
N ILE A 80 -16.37 -14.77 -12.41
CA ILE A 80 -17.34 -13.80 -11.89
C ILE A 80 -17.32 -12.53 -12.75
N GLY A 81 -18.48 -11.87 -12.86
CA GLY A 81 -18.61 -10.65 -13.66
C GLY A 81 -17.67 -9.52 -13.18
N THR A 82 -17.32 -8.61 -14.08
CA THR A 82 -16.34 -7.52 -13.84
C THR A 82 -16.61 -6.72 -12.56
N THR A 83 -17.90 -6.41 -12.28
CA THR A 83 -18.27 -5.65 -11.07
C THR A 83 -17.97 -6.44 -9.80
N ASP A 84 -18.26 -7.73 -9.78
CA ASP A 84 -18.02 -8.59 -8.63
C ASP A 84 -16.53 -8.88 -8.47
N THR A 85 -15.77 -8.96 -9.57
CA THR A 85 -14.31 -9.03 -9.56
C THR A 85 -13.71 -7.79 -8.90
N VAL A 86 -14.15 -6.59 -9.26
CA VAL A 86 -13.66 -5.34 -8.65
C VAL A 86 -13.98 -5.30 -7.15
N LYS A 87 -15.20 -5.68 -6.74
CA LYS A 87 -15.56 -5.78 -5.31
C LYS A 87 -14.70 -6.78 -4.56
N ALA A 88 -14.51 -7.98 -5.13
CA ALA A 88 -13.68 -9.02 -4.52
C ALA A 88 -12.22 -8.56 -4.36
N LEU A 89 -11.66 -7.86 -5.36
CA LEU A 89 -10.31 -7.29 -5.29
C LEU A 89 -10.18 -6.23 -4.19
N ILE A 90 -11.16 -5.32 -4.04
CA ILE A 90 -11.16 -4.36 -2.93
C ILE A 90 -11.16 -5.10 -1.58
N LEU A 91 -11.99 -6.12 -1.42
CA LEU A 91 -12.04 -6.93 -0.19
C LEU A 91 -10.72 -7.67 0.04
N SER A 92 -10.11 -8.25 -0.99
CA SER A 92 -8.79 -8.89 -0.91
C SER A 92 -7.71 -7.90 -0.51
N ARG A 93 -7.76 -6.65 -1.00
CA ARG A 93 -6.84 -5.57 -0.61
C ARG A 93 -6.98 -5.20 0.87
N LEU A 94 -8.22 -5.16 1.40
CA LEU A 94 -8.46 -4.94 2.83
C LEU A 94 -7.97 -6.13 3.68
N LYS A 95 -8.15 -7.37 3.20
CA LYS A 95 -7.60 -8.56 3.86
C LYS A 95 -6.07 -8.51 3.92
N ALA A 96 -5.40 -8.18 2.81
CA ALA A 96 -3.94 -7.98 2.75
C ALA A 96 -3.47 -6.90 3.75
N SER A 97 -4.31 -5.91 3.98
CA SER A 97 -4.04 -4.77 4.87
C SER A 97 -4.30 -5.06 6.36
N ALA A 98 -4.94 -6.18 6.71
CA ALA A 98 -5.48 -6.42 8.06
C ALA A 98 -4.43 -6.36 9.17
N ASN A 99 -3.24 -6.91 8.92
CA ASN A 99 -2.15 -6.93 9.89
C ASN A 99 -1.33 -5.63 9.94
N TYR A 100 -1.65 -4.66 9.08
CA TYR A 100 -0.88 -3.42 8.91
C TYR A 100 -1.68 -2.15 9.23
N LYS A 101 -2.77 -2.25 9.98
CA LYS A 101 -3.70 -1.12 10.22
C LYS A 101 -3.01 0.11 10.82
N SER A 102 -2.18 -0.05 11.86
CA SER A 102 -1.43 1.06 12.47
C SER A 102 -0.44 1.69 11.47
N ILE A 103 0.23 0.88 10.69
CA ILE A 103 1.17 1.30 9.66
C ILE A 103 0.44 2.08 8.56
N ILE A 104 -0.73 1.60 8.13
CA ILE A 104 -1.55 2.28 7.13
C ILE A 104 -2.07 3.62 7.66
N LYS A 105 -2.53 3.70 8.91
CA LYS A 105 -2.92 4.96 9.54
C LYS A 105 -1.76 5.97 9.52
N THR A 106 -0.57 5.54 9.89
CA THR A 106 0.65 6.38 9.86
C THR A 106 1.00 6.80 8.43
N SER A 107 0.84 5.89 7.44
CA SER A 107 1.04 6.22 6.02
C SER A 107 0.06 7.30 5.56
N LEU A 108 -1.22 7.16 5.87
CA LEU A 108 -2.24 8.14 5.50
C LEU A 108 -1.97 9.51 6.11
N LEU A 109 -1.56 9.58 7.38
CA LEU A 109 -1.17 10.84 8.04
C LEU A 109 0.04 11.49 7.36
N PHE A 110 1.05 10.70 6.96
CA PHE A 110 2.19 11.21 6.21
C PHE A 110 1.77 11.73 4.83
N MET A 111 0.95 10.97 4.11
CA MET A 111 0.52 11.30 2.75
C MET A 111 -0.52 12.44 2.71
N ALA A 112 -1.25 12.69 3.79
CA ALA A 112 -2.21 13.80 3.90
C ALA A 112 -1.52 15.19 3.95
N GLN A 113 -0.21 15.27 4.13
CA GLN A 113 0.51 16.54 4.09
C GLN A 113 0.46 17.15 2.67
N PRO A 114 0.22 18.48 2.52
CA PRO A 114 0.08 19.11 1.20
C PRO A 114 1.24 18.82 0.24
N LYS A 115 2.47 18.77 0.74
CA LYS A 115 3.67 18.47 -0.06
C LYS A 115 3.68 17.06 -0.68
N ASN A 116 2.87 16.13 -0.14
CA ASN A 116 2.78 14.74 -0.59
C ASN A 116 1.50 14.47 -1.41
N ALA A 117 0.65 15.47 -1.64
CA ALA A 117 -0.67 15.30 -2.29
C ALA A 117 -0.57 14.64 -3.67
N TYR A 118 0.43 15.01 -4.47
CA TYR A 118 0.67 14.42 -5.78
C TYR A 118 1.05 12.92 -5.67
N ASP A 119 1.96 12.60 -4.77
CA ASP A 119 2.40 11.23 -4.55
C ASP A 119 1.25 10.38 -3.98
N ALA A 120 0.43 10.95 -3.07
CA ALA A 120 -0.77 10.29 -2.52
C ALA A 120 -1.80 9.95 -3.62
N PHE A 121 -2.10 10.92 -4.49
CA PHE A 121 -3.01 10.71 -5.61
C PHE A 121 -2.49 9.59 -6.54
N ASN A 122 -1.22 9.64 -6.92
CA ASN A 122 -0.63 8.64 -7.80
C ASN A 122 -0.66 7.23 -7.19
N GLN A 123 -0.43 7.08 -5.89
CA GLN A 123 -0.50 5.78 -5.21
C GLN A 123 -1.91 5.17 -5.29
N VAL A 124 -2.95 5.97 -5.00
CA VAL A 124 -4.34 5.48 -5.08
C VAL A 124 -4.72 5.15 -6.53
N MET A 125 -4.31 5.96 -7.49
CA MET A 125 -4.52 5.70 -8.91
C MET A 125 -3.81 4.41 -9.37
N LYS A 126 -2.62 4.14 -8.88
CA LYS A 126 -1.84 2.92 -9.17
C LYS A 126 -2.56 1.66 -8.67
N THR A 127 -3.03 1.64 -7.42
CA THR A 127 -3.86 0.55 -6.89
C THR A 127 -5.15 0.37 -7.69
N SER A 128 -5.84 1.45 -8.02
CA SER A 128 -7.07 1.41 -8.85
C SER A 128 -6.80 0.87 -10.25
N ASN A 129 -5.67 1.24 -10.86
CA ASN A 129 -5.23 0.69 -12.13
C ASN A 129 -4.99 -0.82 -12.03
N LYS A 130 -4.28 -1.26 -11.00
CA LYS A 130 -4.00 -2.69 -10.75
C LYS A 130 -5.29 -3.51 -10.60
N ILE A 131 -6.28 -2.99 -9.87
CA ILE A 131 -7.60 -3.64 -9.73
C ILE A 131 -8.28 -3.78 -11.09
N TRP A 132 -8.31 -2.71 -11.91
CA TRP A 132 -8.93 -2.76 -13.23
C TRP A 132 -8.17 -3.67 -14.21
N GLU A 133 -6.84 -3.75 -14.13
CA GLU A 133 -6.04 -4.68 -14.93
C GLU A 133 -6.39 -6.14 -14.61
N ILE A 134 -6.45 -6.50 -13.32
CA ILE A 134 -6.82 -7.86 -12.89
C ILE A 134 -8.28 -8.17 -13.27
N ALA A 135 -9.18 -7.18 -13.20
CA ALA A 135 -10.57 -7.33 -13.62
C ALA A 135 -10.76 -7.40 -15.16
N GLY A 136 -9.67 -7.39 -15.94
CA GLY A 136 -9.72 -7.54 -17.40
C GLY A 136 -10.19 -6.29 -18.14
N ASP A 137 -10.03 -5.10 -17.57
CA ASP A 137 -10.44 -3.85 -18.22
C ASP A 137 -9.61 -3.54 -19.46
N THR A 138 -10.27 -3.40 -20.59
CA THR A 138 -9.66 -3.03 -21.88
C THR A 138 -10.04 -1.62 -22.35
N SER A 139 -10.62 -0.80 -21.46
CA SER A 139 -11.04 0.56 -21.79
C SER A 139 -9.88 1.46 -22.20
N ARG A 140 -10.18 2.46 -23.03
CA ARG A 140 -9.21 3.44 -23.55
C ARG A 140 -9.75 4.86 -23.45
N GLY A 141 -8.85 5.85 -23.62
CA GLY A 141 -9.24 7.27 -23.64
C GLY A 141 -9.90 7.74 -22.35
N GLY A 142 -10.93 8.56 -22.44
CA GLY A 142 -11.63 9.15 -21.29
C GLY A 142 -12.22 8.10 -20.34
N THR A 143 -12.76 7.00 -20.88
CA THR A 143 -13.34 5.90 -20.09
C THR A 143 -12.27 5.22 -19.20
N PHE A 144 -11.07 5.06 -19.70
CA PHE A 144 -9.94 4.53 -18.94
C PHE A 144 -9.67 5.35 -17.66
N TYR A 145 -9.58 6.67 -17.81
CA TYR A 145 -9.29 7.56 -16.68
C TYR A 145 -10.49 7.68 -15.72
N SER A 146 -11.72 7.80 -16.24
CA SER A 146 -12.92 7.91 -15.42
C SER A 146 -13.13 6.71 -14.51
N LYS A 147 -12.97 5.49 -15.02
CA LYS A 147 -13.09 4.26 -14.23
C LYS A 147 -12.12 4.24 -13.08
N ARG A 148 -10.86 4.59 -13.32
CA ARG A 148 -9.79 4.61 -12.30
C ARG A 148 -10.02 5.69 -11.27
N LEU A 149 -10.46 6.86 -11.68
CA LEU A 149 -10.76 7.96 -10.78
C LEU A 149 -11.95 7.65 -9.86
N ILE A 150 -13.04 7.09 -10.41
CA ILE A 150 -14.20 6.66 -9.62
C ILE A 150 -13.79 5.58 -8.62
N LEU A 151 -13.04 4.57 -9.08
CA LEU A 151 -12.57 3.49 -8.20
C LEU A 151 -11.64 4.01 -7.11
N SER A 152 -10.78 4.99 -7.41
CA SER A 152 -9.92 5.64 -6.41
C SER A 152 -10.74 6.27 -5.29
N GLY A 153 -11.85 6.94 -5.61
CA GLY A 153 -12.78 7.50 -4.62
C GLY A 153 -13.46 6.41 -3.79
N VAL A 154 -13.97 5.36 -4.44
CA VAL A 154 -14.63 4.22 -3.78
C VAL A 154 -13.63 3.51 -2.85
N TYR A 155 -12.45 3.18 -3.33
CA TYR A 155 -11.43 2.50 -2.54
C TYR A 155 -10.98 3.35 -1.34
N SER A 156 -10.69 4.64 -1.54
CA SER A 156 -10.26 5.53 -0.45
C SER A 156 -11.33 5.68 0.64
N SER A 157 -12.60 5.83 0.26
CA SER A 157 -13.70 5.91 1.22
C SER A 157 -13.92 4.59 1.97
N THR A 158 -13.81 3.45 1.27
CA THR A 158 -13.91 2.12 1.85
C THR A 158 -12.77 1.88 2.87
N LEU A 159 -11.54 2.24 2.50
CA LEU A 159 -10.37 2.12 3.38
C LEU A 159 -10.53 2.99 4.64
N ALA A 160 -10.96 4.24 4.48
CA ALA A 160 -11.20 5.16 5.59
C ALA A 160 -12.28 4.60 6.54
N HIS A 161 -13.40 4.11 6.01
CA HIS A 161 -14.47 3.52 6.80
C HIS A 161 -13.99 2.26 7.55
N TRP A 162 -13.24 1.39 6.87
CA TRP A 162 -12.70 0.17 7.46
C TRP A 162 -11.72 0.47 8.62
N LEU A 163 -10.87 1.49 8.47
CA LEU A 163 -9.95 1.92 9.53
C LEU A 163 -10.69 2.57 10.72
N ALA A 164 -11.81 3.24 10.48
CA ALA A 164 -12.59 3.92 11.52
C ALA A 164 -13.42 2.96 12.39
N LYS A 165 -13.87 1.83 11.84
CA LYS A 165 -14.71 0.84 12.57
C LYS A 165 -14.05 0.34 13.87
N GLU A 166 -12.76 0.14 13.86
CA GLU A 166 -12.00 -0.41 14.99
C GLU A 166 -11.75 0.61 16.10
N THR A 167 -11.72 1.89 15.75
CA THR A 167 -11.58 2.98 16.73
C THR A 167 -12.85 3.12 17.60
N ARG A 168 -14.01 2.78 17.07
CA ARG A 168 -15.29 2.79 17.80
C ARG A 168 -15.41 1.64 18.80
N SER A 169 -14.98 0.43 18.41
CA SER A 169 -15.07 -0.75 19.30
C SER A 169 -14.17 -0.65 20.54
N VAL A 170 -13.07 0.10 20.47
CA VAL A 170 -12.17 0.35 21.61
C VAL A 170 -12.75 1.45 22.51
N ALA A 171 -13.35 2.51 21.93
CA ALA A 171 -13.96 3.60 22.71
C ALA A 171 -15.29 3.22 23.39
N GLU A 172 -15.99 2.18 22.90
CA GLU A 172 -17.22 1.66 23.51
C GLU A 172 -16.95 0.59 24.59
N SER A 173 -15.69 0.19 24.79
CA SER A 173 -15.25 -0.79 25.80
C SER A 173 -14.56 -0.16 27.01
N GLU A 174 -14.42 1.16 27.08
CA GLU A 174 -14.03 1.95 28.25
C GLU A 174 -15.26 2.59 28.91
#